data_9478fcd61f1040c5df39bde05518214c
#
_entry.id   9478fcd61f1040c5df39bde05518214c
#
_cell.length_a   1.000
_cell.length_b   1.000
_cell.length_c   1.000
_cell.angle_alpha   90.00
_cell.angle_beta   90.00
_cell.angle_gamma   90.00
#
_symmetry.space_group_name_H-M   'P 1'
#
loop_
_entity.id
_entity.type
_entity.pdbx_description
1 polymer ?
#
loop_
_entity_poly.entity_id
_entity_poly.type
_entity_poly.pdbx_seq_one_letter_code
_entity_poly.pdbx_strand_id
1 'polypeptide(L)'
;MRVKCPAVLLALALVLNLTACSMGEKKFERGTVEGQTYTSTFLGLTCTAPAEYTYLTDEEIAELNGVAADAMTDQTLVKEMQSLLESGDQVQDMYLMTEDGLQTVNVMLTKVETKGAAVDMSAFAETGAEEVKSAYEAIDGMSDVEAAHETVTFMGQQYEGIRMTAIYDGNAPVFCVQVCMQEGDYVCVVTFTSYVEDHTAEMMDFFAPIAAEEK
;
A
#
# COMPACT_ATOMS: atom_id res chain seq x y z
N MET A 1 28.90 -3.42 2.58
CA MET A 1 28.14 -4.65 2.28
C MET A 1 26.80 -4.15 1.76
N ARG A 2 26.51 -4.27 0.46
CA ARG A 2 25.21 -3.84 -0.06
C ARG A 2 24.21 -4.90 0.40
N VAL A 3 23.39 -4.56 1.37
CA VAL A 3 22.22 -5.35 1.71
C VAL A 3 21.31 -5.23 0.50
N LYS A 4 21.22 -6.30 -0.29
CA LYS A 4 20.15 -6.44 -1.27
C LYS A 4 18.90 -6.77 -0.47
N CYS A 5 18.30 -5.76 0.17
CA CYS A 5 16.92 -5.91 0.63
C CYS A 5 16.08 -6.10 -0.64
N PRO A 6 15.43 -7.23 -0.84
CA PRO A 6 14.32 -7.25 -1.77
C PRO A 6 13.32 -6.25 -1.19
N ALA A 7 13.13 -5.11 -1.85
CA ALA A 7 12.03 -4.21 -1.56
C ALA A 7 10.76 -4.96 -1.93
N VAL A 8 10.37 -5.88 -1.04
CA VAL A 8 9.23 -6.75 -1.28
C VAL A 8 7.98 -5.97 -0.96
N LEU A 9 7.42 -5.48 -2.02
CA LEU A 9 6.12 -4.89 -2.06
C LEU A 9 5.05 -5.95 -2.03
N LEU A 10 4.56 -6.21 -0.87
CA LEU A 10 3.27 -6.85 -0.75
C LEU A 10 2.20 -5.78 -0.51
N ALA A 11 1.75 -5.14 -1.59
CA ALA A 11 0.42 -4.58 -1.59
C ALA A 11 -0.53 -5.76 -1.72
N LEU A 12 -0.89 -6.34 -0.60
CA LEU A 12 -1.78 -7.49 -0.56
C LEU A 12 -3.15 -7.06 -1.05
N ALA A 13 -3.58 -7.64 -2.17
CA ALA A 13 -4.93 -7.50 -2.67
C ALA A 13 -5.88 -8.28 -1.76
N LEU A 14 -6.53 -7.57 -0.86
CA LEU A 14 -7.61 -8.12 -0.05
C LEU A 14 -8.82 -8.39 -0.94
N VAL A 15 -9.07 -9.64 -1.29
CA VAL A 15 -10.26 -10.05 -2.02
C VAL A 15 -11.38 -10.32 -1.02
N LEU A 16 -12.12 -9.28 -0.67
CA LEU A 16 -13.35 -9.45 0.10
C LEU A 16 -14.56 -9.39 -0.82
N ASN A 17 -15.38 -10.45 -0.82
CA ASN A 17 -16.69 -10.44 -1.45
C ASN A 17 -17.64 -9.56 -0.61
N LEU A 18 -17.67 -8.25 -0.90
CA LEU A 18 -18.53 -7.30 -0.21
C LEU A 18 -19.73 -6.91 -1.07
N THR A 19 -20.92 -7.03 -0.52
CA THR A 19 -22.18 -6.62 -1.17
C THR A 19 -22.71 -5.36 -0.49
N ALA A 20 -22.86 -4.27 -1.25
CA ALA A 20 -23.25 -2.99 -0.69
C ALA A 20 -24.03 -2.05 -1.65
N CYS A 21 -24.75 -1.03 -1.15
CA CYS A 21 -25.69 -0.15 -1.85
C CYS A 21 -25.12 1.20 -2.31
N SER A 22 -25.57 1.67 -3.48
CA SER A 22 -25.06 2.77 -4.32
C SER A 22 -25.05 4.19 -3.73
N MET A 23 -23.91 4.89 -3.86
CA MET A 23 -23.74 6.34 -3.89
C MET A 23 -23.00 6.73 -5.19
N GLY A 24 -23.18 7.94 -5.69
CA GLY A 24 -22.78 8.36 -7.04
C GLY A 24 -21.34 8.00 -7.44
N GLU A 25 -21.19 7.48 -8.66
CA GLU A 25 -19.92 7.01 -9.23
C GLU A 25 -18.95 8.18 -9.46
N LYS A 26 -17.94 8.31 -8.59
CA LYS A 26 -16.74 9.07 -8.90
C LYS A 26 -15.87 8.22 -9.83
N LYS A 27 -15.67 8.68 -11.05
CA LYS A 27 -14.85 7.95 -12.01
C LYS A 27 -13.40 7.89 -11.53
N PHE A 28 -12.83 6.71 -11.48
CA PHE A 28 -11.42 6.54 -11.18
C PHE A 28 -10.55 7.21 -12.26
N GLU A 29 -9.63 8.03 -11.79
CA GLU A 29 -8.54 8.60 -12.59
C GLU A 29 -7.25 8.44 -11.80
N ARG A 30 -6.20 7.93 -12.47
CA ARG A 30 -4.89 7.76 -11.86
C ARG A 30 -4.32 9.10 -11.41
N GLY A 31 -3.57 9.08 -10.33
CA GLY A 31 -2.78 10.21 -9.88
C GLY A 31 -1.65 10.57 -10.86
N THR A 32 -1.10 11.75 -10.70
CA THR A 32 0.00 12.27 -11.53
C THR A 32 1.18 12.64 -10.65
N VAL A 33 2.40 12.43 -11.17
CA VAL A 33 3.63 12.85 -10.51
C VAL A 33 4.23 14.04 -11.27
N GLU A 34 4.44 15.15 -10.58
CA GLU A 34 5.14 16.33 -11.10
C GLU A 34 6.29 16.71 -10.15
N GLY A 35 7.53 16.47 -10.58
CA GLY A 35 8.72 16.65 -9.74
C GLY A 35 8.69 15.74 -8.51
N GLN A 36 8.68 16.32 -7.32
CA GLN A 36 8.61 15.59 -6.03
C GLN A 36 7.20 15.50 -5.45
N THR A 37 6.17 15.75 -6.26
CA THR A 37 4.78 15.73 -5.78
C THR A 37 3.92 14.79 -6.62
N TYR A 38 3.32 13.81 -5.97
CA TYR A 38 2.20 13.02 -6.48
C TYR A 38 0.89 13.70 -6.08
N THR A 39 -0.07 13.72 -7.00
CA THR A 39 -1.41 14.28 -6.78
C THR A 39 -2.47 13.31 -7.28
N SER A 40 -3.38 12.89 -6.40
CA SER A 40 -4.56 12.11 -6.76
C SER A 40 -5.83 12.90 -6.47
N THR A 41 -6.45 13.42 -7.52
CA THR A 41 -7.76 14.09 -7.42
C THR A 41 -8.86 13.09 -7.06
N PHE A 42 -8.69 11.83 -7.46
CA PHE A 42 -9.61 10.75 -7.09
C PHE A 42 -9.61 10.50 -5.58
N LEU A 43 -8.44 10.42 -4.95
CA LEU A 43 -8.31 10.21 -3.51
C LEU A 43 -8.39 11.51 -2.70
N GLY A 44 -8.30 12.68 -3.36
CA GLY A 44 -8.31 13.97 -2.71
C GLY A 44 -7.05 14.27 -1.90
N LEU A 45 -5.91 13.71 -2.30
CA LEU A 45 -4.64 13.85 -1.58
C LEU A 45 -3.45 14.19 -2.47
N THR A 46 -2.42 14.75 -1.85
CA THR A 46 -1.08 14.92 -2.43
C THR A 46 -0.05 14.21 -1.56
N CYS A 47 1.05 13.77 -2.17
CA CYS A 47 2.24 13.31 -1.47
C CYS A 47 3.44 14.11 -1.98
N THR A 48 4.10 14.88 -1.13
CA THR A 48 5.31 15.64 -1.47
C THR A 48 6.50 15.02 -0.75
N ALA A 49 7.30 14.29 -1.51
CA ALA A 49 8.42 13.54 -0.98
C ALA A 49 9.70 14.41 -0.84
N PRO A 50 10.54 14.18 0.19
CA PRO A 50 11.89 14.71 0.26
C PRO A 50 12.77 14.27 -0.93
N ALA A 51 13.86 14.99 -1.18
CA ALA A 51 14.68 14.80 -2.38
C ALA A 51 15.44 13.45 -2.44
N GLU A 52 15.59 12.77 -1.30
CA GLU A 52 16.19 11.44 -1.18
C GLU A 52 15.26 10.30 -1.66
N TYR A 53 13.99 10.62 -1.90
CA TYR A 53 13.03 9.67 -2.45
C TYR A 53 12.83 9.88 -3.95
N THR A 54 12.54 8.79 -4.65
CA THR A 54 12.25 8.77 -6.08
C THR A 54 10.91 8.09 -6.34
N TYR A 55 10.06 8.73 -7.14
CA TYR A 55 8.87 8.10 -7.69
C TYR A 55 9.25 7.16 -8.82
N LEU A 56 8.77 5.93 -8.77
CA LEU A 56 9.00 4.95 -9.82
C LEU A 56 8.01 5.14 -10.98
N THR A 57 8.50 4.87 -12.18
CA THR A 57 7.67 4.75 -13.39
C THR A 57 6.87 3.44 -13.38
N ASP A 58 5.84 3.34 -14.22
CA ASP A 58 5.06 2.10 -14.36
C ASP A 58 5.93 0.90 -14.76
N GLU A 59 6.97 1.11 -15.59
CA GLU A 59 7.91 0.07 -15.99
C GLU A 59 8.78 -0.41 -14.82
N GLU A 60 9.29 0.53 -14.02
CA GLU A 60 10.08 0.20 -12.81
C GLU A 60 9.23 -0.50 -11.75
N ILE A 61 7.97 -0.09 -11.59
CA ILE A 61 7.00 -0.76 -10.71
C ILE A 61 6.74 -2.19 -11.18
N ALA A 62 6.55 -2.40 -12.48
CA ALA A 62 6.33 -3.74 -13.04
C ALA A 62 7.56 -4.65 -12.85
N GLU A 63 8.78 -4.12 -13.04
CA GLU A 63 10.03 -4.83 -12.78
C GLU A 63 10.17 -5.21 -11.30
N LEU A 64 9.87 -4.25 -10.39
CA LEU A 64 9.92 -4.46 -8.95
C LEU A 64 8.93 -5.54 -8.48
N ASN A 65 7.70 -5.52 -9.02
CA ASN A 65 6.69 -6.56 -8.74
C ASN A 65 7.14 -7.95 -9.22
N GLY A 66 7.85 -8.03 -10.35
CA GLY A 66 8.47 -9.27 -10.81
C GLY A 66 9.51 -9.80 -9.83
N VAL A 67 10.40 -8.93 -9.32
CA VAL A 67 11.41 -9.31 -8.31
C VAL A 67 10.75 -9.75 -7.01
N ALA A 68 9.69 -9.06 -6.58
CA ALA A 68 8.92 -9.42 -5.40
C ALA A 68 8.26 -10.81 -5.54
N ALA A 69 7.65 -11.08 -6.71
CA ALA A 69 7.04 -12.38 -7.00
C ALA A 69 8.07 -13.53 -6.97
N ASP A 70 9.28 -13.29 -7.45
CA ASP A 70 10.37 -14.29 -7.42
C ASP A 70 10.89 -14.58 -5.99
N ALA A 71 10.75 -13.61 -5.07
CA ALA A 71 11.14 -13.77 -3.68
C ALA A 71 10.09 -14.50 -2.81
N MET A 72 8.87 -14.67 -3.33
CA MET A 72 7.78 -15.34 -2.60
C MET A 72 7.81 -16.85 -2.79
N THR A 73 7.63 -17.58 -1.69
CA THR A 73 7.55 -19.04 -1.70
C THR A 73 6.16 -19.56 -2.06
N ASP A 74 5.10 -18.79 -1.83
CA ASP A 74 3.72 -19.15 -2.16
C ASP A 74 3.35 -18.74 -3.59
N GLN A 75 3.50 -19.69 -4.51
CA GLN A 75 3.20 -19.50 -5.93
C GLN A 75 1.69 -19.34 -6.22
N THR A 76 0.80 -19.69 -5.30
CA THR A 76 -0.64 -19.47 -5.46
C THR A 76 -0.95 -18.01 -5.25
N LEU A 77 -0.42 -17.42 -4.17
CA LEU A 77 -0.56 -16.01 -3.86
C LEU A 77 0.05 -15.12 -4.97
N VAL A 78 1.22 -15.48 -5.49
CA VAL A 78 1.86 -14.78 -6.63
C VAL A 78 0.94 -14.72 -7.85
N LYS A 79 0.31 -15.85 -8.22
CA LYS A 79 -0.60 -15.90 -9.37
C LYS A 79 -1.88 -15.08 -9.16
N GLU A 80 -2.42 -15.08 -7.96
CA GLU A 80 -3.60 -14.27 -7.61
C GLU A 80 -3.29 -12.77 -7.73
N MET A 81 -2.17 -12.32 -7.18
CA MET A 81 -1.71 -10.93 -7.29
C MET A 81 -1.50 -10.50 -8.75
N GLN A 82 -0.80 -11.33 -9.54
CA GLN A 82 -0.59 -11.05 -10.97
C GLN A 82 -1.90 -10.97 -11.73
N SER A 83 -2.84 -11.88 -11.46
CA SER A 83 -4.15 -11.88 -12.10
C SER A 83 -4.94 -10.61 -11.82
N LEU A 84 -4.90 -10.08 -10.60
CA LEU A 84 -5.59 -8.84 -10.22
C LEU A 84 -4.99 -7.61 -10.89
N LEU A 85 -3.66 -7.54 -11.01
CA LEU A 85 -2.98 -6.48 -11.74
C LEU A 85 -3.27 -6.55 -13.25
N GLU A 86 -3.24 -7.75 -13.84
CA GLU A 86 -3.52 -7.95 -15.27
C GLU A 86 -4.98 -7.68 -15.63
N SER A 87 -5.93 -7.99 -14.76
CA SER A 87 -7.36 -7.69 -14.98
C SER A 87 -7.69 -6.21 -14.88
N GLY A 88 -6.83 -5.41 -14.23
CA GLY A 88 -7.07 -4.01 -13.91
C GLY A 88 -8.03 -3.80 -12.73
N ASP A 89 -8.40 -4.87 -12.02
CA ASP A 89 -9.17 -4.78 -10.77
C ASP A 89 -8.33 -4.25 -9.62
N GLN A 90 -6.99 -4.32 -9.77
CA GLN A 90 -6.04 -3.69 -8.90
C GLN A 90 -5.12 -2.75 -9.68
N VAL A 91 -4.90 -1.56 -9.14
CA VAL A 91 -4.03 -0.53 -9.74
C VAL A 91 -3.03 -0.05 -8.70
N GLN A 92 -1.75 -0.21 -9.00
CA GLN A 92 -0.70 0.48 -8.26
C GLN A 92 -0.55 1.88 -8.82
N ASP A 93 -1.09 2.86 -8.10
CA ASP A 93 -1.23 4.23 -8.60
C ASP A 93 0.04 5.06 -8.36
N MET A 94 0.78 4.74 -7.30
CA MET A 94 2.04 5.41 -6.95
C MET A 94 2.98 4.44 -6.23
N TYR A 95 4.27 4.58 -6.52
CA TYR A 95 5.36 3.98 -5.77
C TYR A 95 6.51 4.96 -5.57
N LEU A 96 6.95 5.09 -4.33
CA LEU A 96 7.99 5.99 -3.89
C LEU A 96 9.00 5.22 -3.04
N MET A 97 10.31 5.44 -3.24
CA MET A 97 11.33 4.78 -2.44
C MET A 97 12.61 5.58 -2.32
N THR A 98 13.40 5.31 -1.29
CA THR A 98 14.79 5.76 -1.18
C THR A 98 15.71 4.98 -2.12
N GLU A 99 16.87 5.56 -2.49
CA GLU A 99 17.85 4.93 -3.41
C GLU A 99 18.31 3.54 -2.92
N ASP A 100 18.42 3.35 -1.60
CA ASP A 100 18.81 2.08 -0.99
C ASP A 100 17.65 1.08 -0.84
N GLY A 101 16.41 1.51 -1.09
CA GLY A 101 15.20 0.69 -0.98
C GLY A 101 14.78 0.39 0.47
N LEU A 102 15.37 1.08 1.46
CA LEU A 102 15.07 0.82 2.87
C LEU A 102 13.78 1.49 3.35
N GLN A 103 13.28 2.47 2.62
CA GLN A 103 12.02 3.15 2.91
C GLN A 103 11.18 3.22 1.65
N THR A 104 9.94 2.76 1.74
CA THR A 104 9.04 2.72 0.59
C THR A 104 7.64 3.17 0.98
N VAL A 105 6.98 3.84 0.04
CA VAL A 105 5.57 4.18 0.14
C VAL A 105 4.87 3.77 -1.16
N ASN A 106 3.73 3.14 -1.06
CA ASN A 106 2.92 2.87 -2.25
C ASN A 106 1.44 3.14 -2.01
N VAL A 107 0.74 3.42 -3.09
CA VAL A 107 -0.72 3.62 -3.13
C VAL A 107 -1.29 2.56 -4.06
N MET A 108 -2.05 1.65 -3.49
CA MET A 108 -2.73 0.57 -4.19
C MET A 108 -4.25 0.78 -4.12
N LEU A 109 -4.91 0.70 -5.26
CA LEU A 109 -6.37 0.72 -5.33
C LEU A 109 -6.86 -0.64 -5.83
N THR A 110 -7.82 -1.20 -5.11
CA THR A 110 -8.52 -2.44 -5.51
C THR A 110 -9.98 -2.12 -5.73
N LYS A 111 -10.48 -2.46 -6.91
CA LYS A 111 -11.88 -2.32 -7.24
C LYS A 111 -12.69 -3.35 -6.45
N VAL A 112 -13.74 -2.89 -5.78
CA VAL A 112 -14.62 -3.71 -4.98
C VAL A 112 -16.05 -3.59 -5.49
N GLU A 113 -16.75 -4.71 -5.65
CA GLU A 113 -18.14 -4.71 -6.11
C GLU A 113 -19.09 -4.28 -4.98
N THR A 114 -18.96 -3.03 -4.53
CA THR A 114 -19.76 -2.50 -3.43
C THR A 114 -21.18 -2.14 -3.86
N LYS A 115 -21.44 -2.00 -5.18
CA LYS A 115 -22.67 -1.40 -5.72
C LYS A 115 -23.02 -0.08 -4.99
N GLY A 116 -21.96 0.63 -4.55
CA GLY A 116 -22.00 1.91 -3.88
C GLY A 116 -22.33 1.89 -2.39
N ALA A 117 -22.15 0.78 -1.66
CA ALA A 117 -22.19 0.79 -0.21
C ALA A 117 -20.83 1.11 0.40
N ALA A 118 -20.83 1.55 1.66
CA ALA A 118 -19.63 1.65 2.44
C ALA A 118 -19.10 0.24 2.77
N VAL A 119 -17.80 0.04 2.55
CA VAL A 119 -17.06 -1.12 3.05
C VAL A 119 -16.94 -0.98 4.57
N ASP A 120 -17.14 -2.07 5.29
CA ASP A 120 -16.76 -2.12 6.70
C ASP A 120 -15.23 -2.15 6.78
N MET A 121 -14.62 -0.97 6.90
CA MET A 121 -13.16 -0.83 6.88
C MET A 121 -12.50 -1.46 8.11
N SER A 122 -13.22 -1.58 9.23
CA SER A 122 -12.69 -2.29 10.41
C SER A 122 -12.56 -3.79 10.14
N ALA A 123 -13.65 -4.42 9.63
CA ALA A 123 -13.61 -5.83 9.23
C ALA A 123 -12.60 -6.08 8.10
N PHE A 124 -12.47 -5.11 7.17
CA PHE A 124 -11.46 -5.15 6.11
C PHE A 124 -10.04 -5.18 6.70
N ALA A 125 -9.72 -4.28 7.62
CA ALA A 125 -8.39 -4.20 8.23
C ALA A 125 -8.10 -5.39 9.16
N GLU A 126 -9.11 -5.92 9.88
CA GLU A 126 -8.96 -7.14 10.70
C GLU A 126 -8.58 -8.34 9.82
N THR A 127 -9.33 -8.57 8.73
CA THR A 127 -9.01 -9.66 7.79
C THR A 127 -7.67 -9.42 7.11
N GLY A 128 -7.40 -8.17 6.73
CA GLY A 128 -6.16 -7.75 6.11
C GLY A 128 -4.92 -7.97 6.97
N ALA A 129 -5.02 -7.84 8.27
CA ALA A 129 -3.89 -8.11 9.16
C ALA A 129 -3.42 -9.57 9.07
N GLU A 130 -4.35 -10.53 9.01
CA GLU A 130 -4.01 -11.95 8.86
C GLU A 130 -3.39 -12.23 7.47
N GLU A 131 -3.89 -11.58 6.43
CA GLU A 131 -3.38 -11.75 5.07
C GLU A 131 -1.98 -11.10 4.93
N VAL A 132 -1.77 -9.90 5.47
CA VAL A 132 -0.46 -9.24 5.52
C VAL A 132 0.54 -10.14 6.25
N LYS A 133 0.17 -10.69 7.41
CA LYS A 133 1.00 -11.61 8.15
C LYS A 133 1.41 -12.81 7.30
N SER A 134 0.42 -13.50 6.72
CA SER A 134 0.65 -14.68 5.89
C SER A 134 1.56 -14.39 4.70
N ALA A 135 1.38 -13.22 4.09
CA ALA A 135 2.14 -12.80 2.95
C ALA A 135 3.60 -12.49 3.30
N TYR A 136 3.86 -11.80 4.41
CA TYR A 136 5.23 -11.56 4.86
C TYR A 136 5.92 -12.85 5.35
N GLU A 137 5.18 -13.78 5.98
CA GLU A 137 5.70 -15.12 6.33
C GLU A 137 6.10 -15.94 5.10
N ALA A 138 5.49 -15.67 3.93
CA ALA A 138 5.83 -16.34 2.67
C ALA A 138 7.09 -15.78 1.98
N ILE A 139 7.67 -14.70 2.48
CA ILE A 139 8.89 -14.10 1.93
C ILE A 139 10.12 -14.82 2.49
N ASP A 140 11.02 -15.22 1.61
CA ASP A 140 12.27 -15.84 2.03
C ASP A 140 13.12 -14.87 2.89
N GLY A 141 13.58 -15.36 4.04
CA GLY A 141 14.33 -14.55 5.02
C GLY A 141 13.48 -13.76 6.01
N MET A 142 12.15 -13.73 5.89
CA MET A 142 11.27 -13.11 6.91
C MET A 142 11.01 -14.06 8.08
N SER A 143 11.00 -13.51 9.28
CA SER A 143 10.68 -14.21 10.53
C SER A 143 10.02 -13.27 11.53
N ASP A 144 9.46 -13.82 12.60
CA ASP A 144 8.84 -13.09 13.70
C ASP A 144 7.80 -12.06 13.22
N VAL A 145 6.98 -12.46 12.24
CA VAL A 145 5.97 -11.60 11.64
C VAL A 145 4.78 -11.46 12.58
N GLU A 146 4.53 -10.25 13.01
CA GLU A 146 3.34 -9.86 13.77
C GLU A 146 2.57 -8.81 12.98
N ALA A 147 1.26 -8.98 12.82
CA ALA A 147 0.40 -7.98 12.20
C ALA A 147 -0.90 -7.84 13.00
N ALA A 148 -1.37 -6.62 13.13
CA ALA A 148 -2.60 -6.30 13.85
C ALA A 148 -3.33 -5.13 13.20
N HIS A 149 -4.66 -5.19 13.25
CA HIS A 149 -5.52 -4.06 12.98
C HIS A 149 -5.32 -2.97 14.04
N GLU A 150 -5.23 -1.72 13.62
CA GLU A 150 -5.20 -0.56 14.50
C GLU A 150 -5.86 0.67 13.85
N THR A 151 -6.22 1.65 14.66
CA THR A 151 -6.63 2.96 14.16
C THR A 151 -5.41 3.84 13.95
N VAL A 152 -5.21 4.34 12.72
CA VAL A 152 -4.06 5.15 12.32
C VAL A 152 -4.50 6.60 12.11
N THR A 153 -3.73 7.55 12.65
CA THR A 153 -3.91 8.98 12.32
C THR A 153 -3.14 9.30 11.03
N PHE A 154 -3.85 9.68 9.99
CA PHE A 154 -3.29 10.03 8.69
C PHE A 154 -3.94 11.31 8.15
N MET A 155 -3.13 12.28 7.71
CA MET A 155 -3.62 13.61 7.28
C MET A 155 -4.56 14.28 8.28
N GLY A 156 -4.34 14.08 9.59
CA GLY A 156 -5.14 14.65 10.69
C GLY A 156 -6.50 13.98 10.92
N GLN A 157 -6.79 12.87 10.27
CA GLN A 157 -8.01 12.08 10.44
C GLN A 157 -7.70 10.67 10.94
N GLN A 158 -8.70 9.99 11.50
CA GLN A 158 -8.58 8.60 11.94
C GLN A 158 -9.04 7.66 10.82
N TYR A 159 -8.22 6.68 10.50
CA TYR A 159 -8.50 5.63 9.52
C TYR A 159 -8.28 4.26 10.16
N GLU A 160 -8.98 3.26 9.66
CA GLU A 160 -8.64 1.87 9.94
C GLU A 160 -7.34 1.52 9.22
N GLY A 161 -6.48 0.77 9.88
CA GLY A 161 -5.17 0.43 9.35
C GLY A 161 -4.63 -0.88 9.88
N ILE A 162 -3.46 -1.23 9.40
CA ILE A 162 -2.74 -2.44 9.80
C ILE A 162 -1.32 -2.02 10.16
N ARG A 163 -0.87 -2.43 11.34
CA ARG A 163 0.56 -2.36 11.71
C ARG A 163 1.16 -3.75 11.65
N MET A 164 2.30 -3.87 10.98
CA MET A 164 3.07 -5.10 10.91
C MET A 164 4.52 -4.83 11.33
N THR A 165 5.10 -5.80 12.04
CA THR A 165 6.53 -5.87 12.33
C THR A 165 7.06 -7.24 11.97
N ALA A 166 8.32 -7.30 11.54
CA ALA A 166 9.00 -8.56 11.22
C ALA A 166 10.51 -8.40 11.39
N ILE A 167 11.23 -9.51 11.25
CA ILE A 167 12.70 -9.53 11.14
C ILE A 167 13.09 -10.11 9.79
N TYR A 168 13.91 -9.38 9.04
CA TYR A 168 14.47 -9.84 7.76
C TYR A 168 15.92 -10.30 7.95
N ASP A 169 16.28 -11.43 7.33
CA ASP A 169 17.62 -12.05 7.39
C ASP A 169 18.17 -12.21 8.84
N GLY A 170 17.24 -12.45 9.79
CA GLY A 170 17.54 -12.74 11.18
C GLY A 170 18.01 -11.56 12.03
N ASN A 171 18.13 -10.33 11.47
CA ASN A 171 18.63 -9.19 12.22
C ASN A 171 18.14 -7.81 11.79
N ALA A 172 17.48 -7.66 10.65
CA ALA A 172 16.96 -6.38 10.20
C ALA A 172 15.47 -6.23 10.56
N PRO A 173 15.11 -5.36 11.52
CA PRO A 173 13.71 -5.07 11.79
C PRO A 173 13.03 -4.50 10.55
N VAL A 174 11.78 -4.88 10.35
CA VAL A 174 10.89 -4.37 9.32
C VAL A 174 9.65 -3.81 9.99
N PHE A 175 9.27 -2.62 9.60
CA PHE A 175 8.08 -1.91 10.08
C PHE A 175 7.19 -1.60 8.89
N CYS A 176 5.91 -1.92 8.99
CA CYS A 176 4.94 -1.59 7.98
C CYS A 176 3.67 -1.01 8.61
N VAL A 177 3.18 0.06 8.04
CA VAL A 177 1.86 0.62 8.36
C VAL A 177 1.06 0.71 7.09
N GLN A 178 -0.16 0.21 7.12
CA GLN A 178 -1.12 0.36 6.05
C GLN A 178 -2.29 1.22 6.53
N VAL A 179 -2.67 2.21 5.73
CA VAL A 179 -3.85 3.05 5.95
C VAL A 179 -4.90 2.64 4.92
N CYS A 180 -6.08 2.25 5.39
CA CYS A 180 -7.16 1.74 4.57
C CYS A 180 -8.25 2.80 4.42
N MET A 181 -8.60 3.14 3.17
CA MET A 181 -9.63 4.12 2.82
C MET A 181 -10.54 3.57 1.74
N GLN A 182 -11.74 4.10 1.65
CA GLN A 182 -12.63 3.84 0.52
C GLN A 182 -12.93 5.14 -0.24
N GLU A 183 -12.85 5.08 -1.57
CA GLU A 183 -13.34 6.14 -2.45
C GLU A 183 -14.14 5.51 -3.60
N GLY A 184 -15.43 5.78 -3.65
CA GLY A 184 -16.35 5.15 -4.61
C GLY A 184 -16.34 3.62 -4.49
N ASP A 185 -16.13 2.94 -5.62
CA ASP A 185 -16.05 1.48 -5.72
C ASP A 185 -14.60 0.96 -5.57
N TYR A 186 -13.72 1.74 -4.95
CA TYR A 186 -12.34 1.33 -4.70
C TYR A 186 -12.00 1.37 -3.21
N VAL A 187 -11.32 0.34 -2.75
CA VAL A 187 -10.56 0.39 -1.50
C VAL A 187 -9.14 0.79 -1.87
N CYS A 188 -8.66 1.82 -1.22
CA CYS A 188 -7.28 2.29 -1.33
C CYS A 188 -6.51 1.89 -0.08
N VAL A 189 -5.35 1.31 -0.27
CA VAL A 189 -4.39 1.03 0.80
C VAL A 189 -3.12 1.83 0.52
N VAL A 190 -2.77 2.72 1.44
CA VAL A 190 -1.47 3.40 1.43
C VAL A 190 -0.55 2.64 2.37
N THR A 191 0.52 2.09 1.82
CA THR A 191 1.48 1.27 2.57
C THR A 191 2.79 2.03 2.77
N PHE A 192 3.25 2.09 3.99
CA PHE A 192 4.52 2.65 4.43
C PHE A 192 5.38 1.53 4.97
N THR A 193 6.54 1.27 4.36
CA THR A 193 7.46 0.22 4.83
C THR A 193 8.83 0.81 5.10
N SER A 194 9.41 0.47 6.25
CA SER A 194 10.72 0.92 6.67
C SER A 194 11.52 -0.26 7.23
N TYR A 195 12.78 -0.33 6.85
CA TYR A 195 13.74 -1.35 7.33
C TYR A 195 14.74 -0.70 8.28
N VAL A 196 15.21 -1.47 9.26
CA VAL A 196 16.23 -1.13 10.26
C VAL A 196 15.73 -0.16 11.34
N GLU A 197 15.16 0.97 10.97
CA GLU A 197 14.55 1.96 11.88
C GLU A 197 13.12 2.26 11.43
N ASP A 198 12.21 2.55 12.37
CA ASP A 198 10.81 2.88 12.06
C ASP A 198 10.68 4.35 11.64
N HIS A 199 10.56 4.58 10.34
CA HIS A 199 10.27 5.88 9.73
C HIS A 199 8.84 5.99 9.20
N THR A 200 7.95 5.05 9.53
CA THR A 200 6.59 5.01 8.97
C THR A 200 5.80 6.28 9.29
N ALA A 201 5.93 6.82 10.50
CA ALA A 201 5.27 8.07 10.87
C ALA A 201 5.78 9.28 10.08
N GLU A 202 7.09 9.37 9.85
CA GLU A 202 7.71 10.44 9.06
C GLU A 202 7.23 10.39 7.60
N MET A 203 7.12 9.20 7.02
CA MET A 203 6.61 9.01 5.64
C MET A 203 5.13 9.37 5.52
N MET A 204 4.32 9.16 6.55
CA MET A 204 2.93 9.60 6.57
C MET A 204 2.79 11.14 6.50
N ASP A 205 3.75 11.87 7.03
CA ASP A 205 3.77 13.35 6.99
C ASP A 205 4.03 13.93 5.59
N PHE A 206 4.43 13.10 4.61
CA PHE A 206 4.53 13.53 3.20
C PHE A 206 3.17 13.81 2.57
N PHE A 207 2.09 13.31 3.18
CA PHE A 207 0.75 13.38 2.63
C PHE A 207 -0.05 14.55 3.22
N ALA A 208 -0.80 15.19 2.34
CA ALA A 208 -1.75 16.24 2.71
C ALA A 208 -3.05 16.11 1.90
N PRO A 209 -4.20 16.53 2.44
CA PRO A 209 -5.40 16.65 1.64
C PRO A 209 -5.22 17.75 0.59
N ILE A 210 -5.79 17.56 -0.61
CA ILE A 210 -5.87 18.62 -1.61
C ILE A 210 -6.68 19.77 -1.01
N ALA A 211 -6.10 20.97 -0.98
CA ALA A 211 -6.81 22.15 -0.51
C ALA A 211 -8.10 22.35 -1.33
N ALA A 212 -9.23 22.46 -0.65
CA ALA A 212 -10.47 22.83 -1.32
C ALA A 212 -10.26 24.22 -1.98
N GLU A 213 -10.53 24.34 -3.29
CA GLU A 213 -10.54 25.64 -3.93
C GLU A 213 -11.58 26.51 -3.20
N GLU A 214 -11.13 27.59 -2.58
CA GLU A 214 -12.04 28.62 -2.05
C GLU A 214 -12.83 29.20 -3.22
N LYS A 215 -14.12 28.91 -3.26
CA LYS A 215 -15.08 29.46 -4.23
C LYS A 215 -15.55 30.83 -3.80
#